data_6dc314e9ea202190d1e6f68948cd6214
#
_entry.id   6dc314e9ea202190d1e6f68948cd6214
#
_cell.length_a   1.000
_cell.length_b   1.000
_cell.length_c   1.000
_cell.angle_alpha   90.00
_cell.angle_beta   90.00
_cell.angle_gamma   90.00
#
_symmetry.space_group_name_H-M   'P 1'
#
loop_
_entity.id
_entity.type
_entity.pdbx_description
1 polymer ?
#
loop_
_entity_poly.entity_id
_entity_poly.type
_entity_poly.pdbx_seq_one_letter_code
_entity_poly.pdbx_strand_id
1 'polypeptide(L)'
;WRRERFGVLPGGREAITMNKELRITNYGEEKLSLVELYPKTGRTHQIRIHLKFIGHPIVGDYFYAGRKTAREDRLWCPRLFLHAKSISFFHPETGKEVKFESELPKDLNLV
;
A
#
# COMPACT_ATOMS: atom_id res chain seq x y z
N TRP A 1 -14.92 -11.65 -1.23
CA TRP A 1 -13.46 -11.46 -1.26
C TRP A 1 -12.98 -11.30 -2.69
N ARG A 2 -12.32 -10.19 -2.97
CA ARG A 2 -11.89 -9.84 -4.31
C ARG A 2 -10.37 -9.64 -4.33
N ARG A 3 -9.70 -10.34 -5.26
CA ARG A 3 -8.28 -10.19 -5.50
C ARG A 3 -8.05 -9.67 -6.91
N GLU A 4 -7.35 -8.57 -7.03
CA GLU A 4 -6.98 -7.99 -8.31
C GLU A 4 -5.47 -8.05 -8.52
N ARG A 5 -5.08 -8.23 -9.77
CA ARG A 5 -3.68 -8.16 -10.19
C ARG A 5 -3.52 -7.01 -11.18
N PHE A 6 -2.53 -6.18 -10.95
CA PHE A 6 -2.17 -5.16 -11.92
C PHE A 6 -0.65 -5.07 -12.08
N GLY A 7 -0.22 -4.65 -13.26
CA GLY A 7 1.19 -4.51 -13.60
C GLY A 7 1.44 -3.22 -14.35
N VAL A 8 2.60 -2.66 -14.15
CA VAL A 8 3.09 -1.46 -14.83
C VAL A 8 4.53 -1.75 -15.25
N LEU A 9 5.01 -1.09 -16.30
CA LEU A 9 6.38 -1.22 -16.79
C LEU A 9 7.18 0.06 -16.52
N PRO A 10 7.39 0.47 -15.25
CA PRO A 10 8.15 1.68 -14.96
C PRO A 10 9.62 1.50 -15.39
N GLY A 11 10.11 2.42 -16.21
CA GLY A 11 11.47 2.32 -16.73
C GLY A 11 11.70 1.10 -17.63
N GLY A 12 10.65 0.56 -18.25
CA GLY A 12 10.72 -0.62 -19.13
C GLY A 12 10.86 -1.95 -18.41
N ARG A 13 10.71 -1.98 -17.09
CA ARG A 13 10.76 -3.21 -16.29
C ARG A 13 9.38 -3.59 -15.78
N GLU A 14 9.06 -4.87 -15.86
CA GLU A 14 7.80 -5.37 -15.31
C GLU A 14 7.77 -5.24 -13.79
N ALA A 15 6.62 -4.77 -13.28
CA ALA A 15 6.35 -4.70 -11.86
C ALA A 15 4.94 -5.22 -11.61
N ILE A 16 4.79 -6.13 -10.65
CA ILE A 16 3.53 -6.81 -10.37
C ILE A 16 3.18 -6.66 -8.90
N THR A 17 1.92 -6.25 -8.65
CA THR A 17 1.35 -6.20 -7.31
C THR A 17 -0.03 -6.87 -7.34
N MET A 18 -0.27 -7.76 -6.38
CA MET A 18 -1.60 -8.31 -6.13
C MET A 18 -2.24 -7.54 -5.01
N ASN A 19 -3.56 -7.36 -5.06
CA ASN A 19 -4.25 -6.67 -3.97
C ASN A 19 -5.51 -7.40 -3.53
N LYS A 20 -5.89 -7.18 -2.28
CA LYS A 20 -7.10 -7.69 -1.66
C LYS A 20 -7.76 -6.56 -0.89
N GLU A 21 -8.98 -6.20 -1.26
CA GLU A 21 -9.75 -5.21 -0.51
C GLU A 21 -10.29 -5.84 0.77
N LEU A 22 -9.97 -5.25 1.92
CA LEU A 22 -10.40 -5.75 3.22
C LEU A 22 -11.73 -5.15 3.64
N ARG A 23 -11.89 -3.83 3.46
CA ARG A 23 -13.13 -3.14 3.79
C ARG A 23 -13.19 -1.78 3.13
N ILE A 24 -14.40 -1.24 3.02
CA ILE A 24 -14.67 0.12 2.57
C ILE A 24 -15.20 0.90 3.76
N THR A 25 -14.67 2.10 3.98
CA THR A 25 -15.07 3.00 5.05
C THR A 25 -15.43 4.35 4.46
N ASN A 26 -16.47 4.97 4.98
CA ASN A 26 -16.82 6.34 4.62
C ASN A 26 -16.13 7.32 5.57
N TYR A 27 -15.49 8.34 5.00
CA TYR A 27 -14.91 9.43 5.76
C TYR A 27 -15.43 10.75 5.15
N GLY A 28 -16.38 11.37 5.82
CA GLY A 28 -17.10 12.51 5.24
C GLY A 28 -17.85 12.08 3.98
N GLU A 29 -17.60 12.74 2.87
CA GLU A 29 -18.17 12.40 1.57
C GLU A 29 -17.32 11.42 0.76
N GLU A 30 -16.14 11.07 1.27
CA GLU A 30 -15.21 10.18 0.58
C GLU A 30 -15.39 8.74 1.00
N LYS A 31 -15.16 7.83 0.06
CA LYS A 31 -15.06 6.41 0.33
C LYS A 31 -13.60 6.01 0.31
N LEU A 32 -13.17 5.34 1.37
CA LEU A 32 -11.81 4.84 1.50
C LEU A 32 -11.82 3.31 1.54
N SER A 33 -10.88 2.71 0.85
CA SER A 33 -10.69 1.25 0.88
C SER A 33 -9.43 0.91 1.64
N LEU A 34 -9.55 -0.02 2.58
CA LEU A 34 -8.39 -0.62 3.24
C LEU A 34 -8.01 -1.87 2.44
N VAL A 35 -6.77 -1.92 1.95
CA VAL A 35 -6.32 -3.01 1.11
C VAL A 35 -5.05 -3.65 1.65
N GLU A 36 -4.93 -4.96 1.45
CA GLU A 36 -3.66 -5.66 1.59
C GLU A 36 -3.01 -5.77 0.21
N LEU A 37 -1.72 -5.55 0.15
CA LEU A 37 -0.96 -5.56 -1.08
C LEU A 37 0.15 -6.60 -1.00
N TYR A 38 0.32 -7.35 -2.08
CA TYR A 38 1.30 -8.43 -2.19
C TYR A 38 2.19 -8.16 -3.40
N PRO A 39 3.24 -7.33 -3.25
CA PRO A 39 4.14 -7.05 -4.37
C PRO A 39 4.95 -8.31 -4.71
N LYS A 40 4.94 -8.70 -5.98
CA LYS A 40 5.73 -9.82 -6.50
C LYS A 40 7.12 -9.38 -6.95
N THR A 41 7.29 -8.09 -7.17
CA THR A 41 8.54 -7.42 -7.50
C THR A 41 8.76 -6.30 -6.50
N GLY A 42 9.97 -5.77 -6.40
CA GLY A 42 10.32 -4.72 -5.44
C GLY A 42 10.87 -3.46 -6.10
N ARG A 43 10.21 -2.93 -7.12
CA ARG A 43 10.65 -1.70 -7.79
C ARG A 43 10.42 -0.49 -6.90
N THR A 44 11.18 0.58 -7.13
CA THR A 44 11.09 1.82 -6.35
C THR A 44 9.67 2.37 -6.36
N HIS A 45 9.14 2.64 -5.17
CA HIS A 45 7.77 3.14 -4.95
C HIS A 45 6.68 2.32 -5.67
N GLN A 46 6.91 1.06 -5.90
CA GLN A 46 6.03 0.21 -6.71
C GLN A 46 4.56 0.27 -6.30
N ILE A 47 4.26 0.07 -5.03
CA ILE A 47 2.89 0.10 -4.51
C ILE A 47 2.26 1.48 -4.73
N ARG A 48 3.00 2.55 -4.42
CA ARG A 48 2.53 3.93 -4.56
C ARG A 48 2.23 4.26 -6.02
N ILE A 49 3.11 3.86 -6.93
CA ILE A 49 2.96 4.07 -8.38
C ILE A 49 1.76 3.28 -8.92
N HIS A 50 1.65 2.02 -8.56
CA HIS A 50 0.55 1.18 -9.02
C HIS A 50 -0.81 1.72 -8.58
N LEU A 51 -0.96 2.12 -7.34
CA LEU A 51 -2.22 2.67 -6.84
C LEU A 51 -2.56 4.00 -7.51
N LYS A 52 -1.57 4.85 -7.73
CA LYS A 52 -1.79 6.07 -8.53
C LYS A 52 -2.23 5.74 -9.95
N PHE A 53 -1.58 4.78 -10.58
CA PHE A 53 -1.87 4.40 -11.97
C PHE A 53 -3.31 3.97 -12.16
N ILE A 54 -3.89 3.25 -11.21
CA ILE A 54 -5.29 2.83 -11.26
C ILE A 54 -6.27 3.90 -10.74
N GLY A 55 -5.79 5.10 -10.43
CA GLY A 55 -6.62 6.22 -9.99
C GLY A 55 -6.95 6.25 -8.51
N HIS A 56 -6.26 5.45 -7.68
CA HIS A 56 -6.49 5.34 -6.25
C HIS A 56 -5.20 5.52 -5.45
N PRO A 57 -4.59 6.74 -5.47
CA PRO A 57 -3.36 6.97 -4.73
C PRO A 57 -3.56 6.80 -3.22
N ILE A 58 -2.49 6.46 -2.53
CA ILE A 58 -2.52 6.23 -1.09
C ILE A 58 -2.85 7.53 -0.35
N VAL A 59 -3.65 7.43 0.69
CA VAL A 59 -3.96 8.54 1.59
C VAL A 59 -2.67 9.13 2.17
N GLY A 60 -2.53 10.44 2.09
CA GLY A 60 -1.36 11.15 2.61
C GLY A 60 -0.12 11.10 1.73
N ASP A 61 -0.24 10.68 0.49
CA ASP A 61 0.88 10.57 -0.44
C ASP A 61 1.11 11.90 -1.17
N TYR A 62 2.01 12.73 -0.65
CA TYR A 62 2.35 14.02 -1.26
C TYR A 62 2.87 13.90 -2.69
N PHE A 63 3.54 12.79 -2.98
CA PHE A 63 4.20 12.61 -4.26
C PHE A 63 3.24 12.20 -5.37
N TYR A 64 2.28 11.34 -5.06
CA TYR A 64 1.42 10.71 -6.06
C TYR A 64 -0.06 11.12 -5.97
N ALA A 65 -0.55 11.56 -4.83
CA ALA A 65 -1.92 12.03 -4.68
C ALA A 65 -2.10 13.52 -5.02
N GLY A 66 -1.00 14.25 -5.14
CA GLY A 66 -1.02 15.70 -5.34
C GLY A 66 -0.99 16.45 -4.00
N ARG A 67 -0.47 17.68 -4.04
CA ARG A 67 -0.25 18.48 -2.83
C ARG A 67 -1.54 18.85 -2.09
N LYS A 68 -2.57 19.22 -2.84
CA LYS A 68 -3.85 19.61 -2.25
C LYS A 68 -4.50 18.45 -1.53
N THR A 69 -4.63 17.30 -2.20
CA THR A 69 -5.23 16.10 -1.64
C THR A 69 -4.44 15.62 -0.43
N ALA A 70 -3.11 15.57 -0.53
CA ALA A 70 -2.28 15.13 0.57
C ALA A 70 -2.38 16.05 1.79
N ARG A 71 -2.48 17.36 1.60
CA ARG A 71 -2.69 18.30 2.71
C ARG A 71 -4.03 18.09 3.41
N GLU A 72 -5.08 17.85 2.65
CA GLU A 72 -6.39 17.50 3.21
C GLU A 72 -6.33 16.20 4.01
N ASP A 73 -5.68 15.18 3.44
CA ASP A 73 -5.48 13.89 4.11
C ASP A 73 -4.73 14.06 5.44
N ARG A 74 -3.71 14.93 5.47
CA ARG A 74 -2.89 15.16 6.66
C ARG A 74 -3.61 15.88 7.79
N LEU A 75 -4.81 16.38 7.56
CA LEU A 75 -5.66 16.92 8.64
C LEU A 75 -6.12 15.81 9.58
N TRP A 76 -6.23 14.59 9.09
CA TRP A 76 -6.69 13.44 9.88
C TRP A 76 -5.73 12.25 9.88
N CYS A 77 -4.83 12.17 8.92
CA CYS A 77 -3.85 11.09 8.82
C CYS A 77 -2.43 11.66 8.94
N PRO A 78 -1.66 11.31 9.97
CA PRO A 78 -0.39 12.00 10.26
C PRO A 78 0.73 11.76 9.26
N ARG A 79 0.58 10.76 8.41
CA ARG A 79 1.61 10.39 7.42
C ARG A 79 1.02 9.59 6.27
N LEU A 80 1.87 9.20 5.33
CA LEU A 80 1.51 8.23 4.28
C LEU A 80 0.89 6.98 4.92
N PHE A 81 -0.32 6.63 4.52
CA PHE A 81 -1.02 5.47 5.06
C PHE A 81 -0.51 4.18 4.40
N LEU A 82 0.68 3.78 4.76
CA LEU A 82 1.34 2.59 4.24
C LEU A 82 2.12 1.90 5.34
N HIS A 83 1.87 0.60 5.52
CA HIS A 83 2.50 -0.19 6.56
C HIS A 83 2.92 -1.56 6.00
N ALA A 84 4.14 -1.95 6.29
CA ALA A 84 4.63 -3.29 5.97
C ALA A 84 4.15 -4.27 7.06
N LYS A 85 3.09 -5.04 6.74
CA LYS A 85 2.45 -5.94 7.69
C LYS A 85 3.27 -7.21 7.94
N SER A 86 3.85 -7.77 6.91
CA SER A 86 4.63 -8.99 7.04
C SER A 86 5.71 -9.10 5.99
N ILE A 87 6.74 -9.85 6.34
CA ILE A 87 7.79 -10.24 5.42
C ILE A 87 8.18 -11.69 5.71
N SER A 88 8.40 -12.47 4.66
CA SER A 88 8.95 -13.82 4.78
C SER A 88 10.10 -14.01 3.81
N PHE A 89 11.08 -14.78 4.25
CA PHE A 89 12.26 -15.08 3.44
C PHE A 89 12.92 -16.36 3.96
N PHE A 90 13.83 -16.91 3.17
CA PHE A 90 14.61 -18.06 3.61
C PHE A 90 15.84 -17.58 4.38
N HIS A 91 16.02 -18.10 5.59
CA HIS A 91 17.16 -17.73 6.44
C HIS A 91 18.47 -18.16 5.74
N PRO A 92 19.43 -17.24 5.61
CA PRO A 92 20.65 -17.53 4.84
C PRO A 92 21.53 -18.64 5.43
N GLU A 93 21.49 -18.87 6.76
CA GLU A 93 22.27 -19.91 7.40
C GLU A 93 21.56 -21.26 7.49
N THR A 94 20.27 -21.25 7.82
CA THR A 94 19.51 -22.48 8.06
C THR A 94 18.74 -22.98 6.83
N GLY A 95 18.51 -22.12 5.85
CA GLY A 95 17.68 -22.40 4.68
C GLY A 95 16.20 -22.54 4.97
N LYS A 96 15.79 -22.35 6.22
CA LYS A 96 14.38 -22.42 6.62
C LYS A 96 13.67 -21.12 6.34
N GLU A 97 12.39 -21.21 5.98
CA GLU A 97 11.53 -20.05 5.84
C GLU A 97 11.25 -19.40 7.19
N VAL A 98 11.45 -18.10 7.27
CA VAL A 98 11.10 -17.29 8.44
C VAL A 98 10.12 -16.22 8.04
N LYS A 99 9.18 -15.90 8.95
CA LYS A 99 8.16 -14.88 8.73
C LYS A 99 8.12 -13.95 9.92
N PHE A 100 8.09 -12.65 9.62
CA PHE A 100 7.91 -11.61 10.63
C PHE A 100 6.63 -10.84 10.32
N GLU A 101 5.87 -10.53 11.36
CA GLU A 101 4.62 -9.77 11.26
C GLU A 101 4.67 -8.54 12.16
N SER A 102 3.99 -7.49 11.74
CA SER A 102 3.84 -6.26 12.50
C SER A 102 2.40 -5.78 12.40
N GLU A 103 1.76 -5.52 13.53
CA GLU A 103 0.40 -4.99 13.54
C GLU A 103 0.37 -3.55 13.05
N LEU A 104 -0.79 -3.10 12.59
CA LEU A 104 -0.99 -1.73 12.16
C LEU A 104 -0.65 -0.77 13.31
N PRO A 105 0.27 0.21 13.10
CA PRO A 105 0.65 1.14 14.14
C PRO A 105 -0.53 1.97 14.63
N LYS A 106 -0.46 2.43 15.87
CA LYS A 106 -1.53 3.24 16.47
C LYS A 106 -1.81 4.52 15.69
N ASP A 107 -0.79 5.15 15.12
CA ASP A 107 -0.95 6.37 14.33
C ASP A 107 -1.69 6.15 13.01
N LEU A 108 -1.78 4.92 12.54
CA LEU A 108 -2.56 4.53 11.36
C LEU A 108 -3.85 3.78 11.70
N ASN A 109 -4.10 3.48 12.96
CA ASN A 109 -5.33 2.79 13.38
C ASN A 109 -6.48 3.79 13.54
N LEU A 110 -6.83 4.44 12.43
CA LEU A 110 -7.78 5.57 12.39
C LEU A 110 -9.19 5.15 11.96
N VAL A 111 -9.34 3.95 11.46
CA VAL A 111 -10.59 3.44 10.89
C VAL A 111 -10.91 2.03 11.37
#